data_51b9ac26acef898e099365382b1ad492
#
_entry.id   51b9ac26acef898e099365382b1ad492
#
_cell.length_a   1.000
_cell.length_b   1.000
_cell.length_c   1.000
_cell.angle_alpha   90.00
_cell.angle_beta   90.00
_cell.angle_gamma   90.00
#
_symmetry.space_group_name_H-M   'P 1'
#
loop_
_entity.id
_entity.type
_entity.pdbx_description
1 polymer ?
#
loop_
_entity_poly.entity_id
_entity_poly.type
_entity_poly.pdbx_seq_one_letter_code
_entity_poly.pdbx_strand_id
1 'polypeptide(L)'
;MTRTSSQALLPATGALALRDPWAMVPSLGNLDAYISAVNRIPLLTAQEETEAGQRLRDSGDLQAAGKLVLSHLRLVVSVSRQYLGYGLPQGDLIQEGNVGLMKAVKRFDPDQGVRLVSYALHWIRAE
;
A
#
# COMPACT_ATOMS: atom_id res chain seq x y z
N MET A 1 9.14 35.92 3.65
CA MET A 1 8.50 35.22 2.58
C MET A 1 9.41 34.34 1.78
N THR A 2 10.70 34.54 1.85
CA THR A 2 11.65 33.72 1.08
C THR A 2 11.58 32.27 1.43
N ARG A 3 11.33 31.93 2.67
CA ARG A 3 11.20 30.53 3.05
C ARG A 3 10.05 29.83 2.34
N THR A 4 9.17 30.61 1.71
CA THR A 4 8.03 30.03 1.01
C THR A 4 8.44 29.12 -0.10
N SER A 5 9.52 29.43 -0.82
CA SER A 5 9.93 28.61 -1.94
C SER A 5 10.45 27.23 -1.49
N SER A 6 11.24 27.17 -0.43
CA SER A 6 11.68 25.87 0.04
C SER A 6 10.54 25.11 0.73
N GLN A 7 9.63 25.81 1.36
CA GLN A 7 8.45 25.18 1.92
C GLN A 7 7.50 24.65 0.85
N ALA A 8 7.49 25.27 -0.31
CA ALA A 8 6.63 24.81 -1.40
C ALA A 8 7.02 23.41 -1.88
N LEU A 9 8.30 23.07 -1.86
CA LEU A 9 8.73 21.73 -2.28
C LEU A 9 8.30 20.67 -1.28
N LEU A 10 8.54 20.89 0.01
CA LEU A 10 8.19 19.92 1.02
C LEU A 10 6.68 19.76 1.20
N PRO A 11 5.90 20.83 1.31
CA PRO A 11 4.46 20.68 1.39
C PRO A 11 3.85 20.06 0.16
N ALA A 12 4.38 20.35 -1.03
CA ALA A 12 3.85 19.73 -2.24
C ALA A 12 4.08 18.23 -2.24
N THR A 13 5.26 17.77 -1.84
CA THR A 13 5.56 16.36 -1.71
C THR A 13 4.68 15.72 -0.66
N GLY A 14 4.52 16.35 0.47
CA GLY A 14 3.65 15.87 1.52
C GLY A 14 2.19 15.82 1.09
N ALA A 15 1.74 16.82 0.35
CA ALA A 15 0.37 16.84 -0.15
C ALA A 15 0.12 15.70 -1.13
N LEU A 16 1.08 15.39 -2.01
CA LEU A 16 0.97 14.26 -2.91
C LEU A 16 0.89 12.95 -2.16
N ALA A 17 1.74 12.78 -1.14
CA ALA A 17 1.73 11.58 -0.32
C ALA A 17 0.39 11.41 0.41
N LEU A 18 -0.23 12.50 0.84
CA LEU A 18 -1.53 12.46 1.52
C LEU A 18 -2.68 12.20 0.56
N ARG A 19 -2.56 12.65 -0.70
CA ARG A 19 -3.62 12.49 -1.70
C ARG A 19 -3.57 11.16 -2.39
N ASP A 20 -2.38 10.61 -2.55
CA ASP A 20 -2.16 9.40 -3.33
C ASP A 20 -1.39 8.39 -2.49
N PRO A 21 -2.07 7.34 -1.99
CA PRO A 21 -1.39 6.31 -1.22
C PRO A 21 -0.21 5.69 -1.96
N TRP A 22 -0.23 5.67 -3.30
CA TRP A 22 0.87 5.13 -4.09
C TRP A 22 2.15 5.94 -3.95
N ALA A 23 2.04 7.23 -3.60
CA ALA A 23 3.22 8.05 -3.40
C ALA A 23 4.06 7.60 -2.21
N MET A 24 3.48 6.81 -1.31
CA MET A 24 4.18 6.26 -0.15
C MET A 24 4.87 4.94 -0.45
N VAL A 25 4.53 4.29 -1.56
CA VAL A 25 5.10 2.99 -1.92
C VAL A 25 6.54 3.19 -2.39
N PRO A 26 7.50 2.39 -1.88
CA PRO A 26 8.89 2.50 -2.35
C PRO A 26 9.02 2.22 -3.84
N SER A 27 10.06 2.79 -4.44
CA SER A 27 10.33 2.61 -5.86
C SER A 27 10.77 1.18 -6.15
N LEU A 28 10.31 0.62 -7.28
CA LEU A 28 10.73 -0.69 -7.77
C LEU A 28 11.99 -0.65 -8.62
N GLY A 29 12.72 0.49 -8.67
CA GLY A 29 13.93 0.62 -9.46
C GLY A 29 15.01 -0.40 -9.10
N ASN A 30 15.05 -0.84 -7.84
CA ASN A 30 15.92 -1.92 -7.39
C ASN A 30 15.07 -2.87 -6.56
N LEU A 31 14.89 -4.08 -7.08
CA LEU A 31 14.00 -5.06 -6.45
C LEU A 31 14.45 -5.44 -5.03
N ASP A 32 15.76 -5.68 -4.84
CA ASP A 32 16.27 -6.06 -3.53
C ASP A 32 16.08 -4.93 -2.51
N ALA A 33 16.32 -3.69 -2.92
CA ALA A 33 16.09 -2.53 -2.07
C ALA A 33 14.62 -2.36 -1.76
N TYR A 34 13.75 -2.61 -2.74
CA TYR A 34 12.31 -2.55 -2.54
C TYR A 34 11.87 -3.56 -1.49
N ILE A 35 12.28 -4.83 -1.65
CA ILE A 35 11.90 -5.89 -0.72
C ILE A 35 12.43 -5.58 0.68
N SER A 36 13.66 -5.09 0.78
CA SER A 36 14.24 -4.70 2.05
C SER A 36 13.44 -3.59 2.72
N ALA A 37 13.07 -2.56 1.96
CA ALA A 37 12.28 -1.45 2.48
C ALA A 37 10.91 -1.91 2.95
N VAL A 38 10.24 -2.76 2.16
CA VAL A 38 8.93 -3.30 2.48
C VAL A 38 8.98 -4.11 3.78
N ASN A 39 10.04 -4.89 3.98
CA ASN A 39 10.18 -5.72 5.17
C ASN A 39 10.41 -4.91 6.44
N ARG A 40 10.79 -3.64 6.32
CA ARG A 40 10.95 -2.75 7.47
C ARG A 40 9.66 -2.06 7.89
N ILE A 41 8.64 -2.09 7.05
CA ILE A 41 7.38 -1.43 7.36
C ILE A 41 6.64 -2.25 8.42
N PRO A 42 6.22 -1.62 9.54
CA PRO A 42 5.52 -2.34 10.59
C PRO A 42 4.17 -2.87 10.11
N LEU A 43 3.81 -4.05 10.61
CA LEU A 43 2.47 -4.58 10.40
C LEU A 43 1.50 -3.88 11.34
N LEU A 44 0.26 -3.76 10.92
CA LEU A 44 -0.79 -3.19 11.76
C LEU A 44 -1.40 -4.28 12.64
N THR A 45 -1.76 -3.90 13.87
CA THR A 45 -2.62 -4.75 14.69
C THR A 45 -4.02 -4.76 14.10
N ALA A 46 -4.84 -5.73 14.54
CA ALA A 46 -6.23 -5.78 14.11
C ALA A 46 -6.97 -4.48 14.44
N GLN A 47 -6.71 -3.91 15.60
CA GLN A 47 -7.34 -2.66 16.01
C GLN A 47 -6.90 -1.49 15.14
N GLU A 48 -5.60 -1.37 14.88
CA GLU A 48 -5.08 -0.32 14.02
C GLU A 48 -5.64 -0.40 12.62
N GLU A 49 -5.76 -1.62 12.09
CA GLU A 49 -6.33 -1.86 10.77
C GLU A 49 -7.79 -1.44 10.72
N THR A 50 -8.58 -1.81 11.73
CA THR A 50 -9.98 -1.45 11.82
C THR A 50 -10.13 0.07 11.89
N GLU A 51 -9.35 0.73 12.71
CA GLU A 51 -9.40 2.18 12.84
C GLU A 51 -9.04 2.89 11.54
N ALA A 52 -8.00 2.41 10.85
CA ALA A 52 -7.61 2.98 9.57
C ALA A 52 -8.70 2.77 8.52
N GLY A 53 -9.29 1.58 8.50
CA GLY A 53 -10.40 1.28 7.58
C GLY A 53 -11.61 2.16 7.84
N GLN A 54 -11.93 2.40 9.09
CA GLN A 54 -13.04 3.28 9.44
C GLN A 54 -12.79 4.72 9.03
N ARG A 55 -11.58 5.22 9.25
CA ARG A 55 -11.23 6.59 8.83
C ARG A 55 -11.28 6.74 7.32
N LEU A 56 -10.80 5.74 6.59
CA LEU A 56 -10.86 5.78 5.14
C LEU A 56 -12.30 5.77 4.65
N ARG A 57 -13.11 4.87 5.18
CA ARG A 57 -14.52 4.73 4.77
C ARG A 57 -15.32 5.98 5.10
N ASP A 58 -15.17 6.49 6.33
CA ASP A 58 -16.06 7.52 6.84
C ASP A 58 -15.66 8.93 6.43
N SER A 59 -14.37 9.19 6.27
CA SER A 59 -13.87 10.53 5.98
C SER A 59 -12.94 10.61 4.77
N GLY A 60 -12.72 9.48 4.08
CA GLY A 60 -11.83 9.48 2.93
C GLY A 60 -10.39 9.79 3.28
N ASP A 61 -9.95 9.40 4.47
CA ASP A 61 -8.61 9.68 4.97
C ASP A 61 -7.56 8.92 4.17
N LEU A 62 -6.89 9.63 3.27
CA LEU A 62 -5.89 9.03 2.38
C LEU A 62 -4.62 8.61 3.13
N GLN A 63 -4.33 9.24 4.25
CA GLN A 63 -3.22 8.80 5.09
C GLN A 63 -3.52 7.44 5.70
N ALA A 64 -4.76 7.21 6.10
CA ALA A 64 -5.18 5.90 6.59
C ALA A 64 -5.10 4.86 5.46
N ALA A 65 -5.51 5.22 4.25
CA ALA A 65 -5.35 4.33 3.09
C ALA A 65 -3.89 3.97 2.87
N GLY A 66 -2.99 4.95 3.00
CA GLY A 66 -1.56 4.73 2.88
C GLY A 66 -1.04 3.72 3.89
N LYS A 67 -1.49 3.80 5.14
CA LYS A 67 -1.11 2.84 6.17
C LYS A 67 -1.56 1.43 5.82
N LEU A 68 -2.78 1.29 5.31
CA LEU A 68 -3.31 -0.01 4.90
C LEU A 68 -2.53 -0.60 3.74
N VAL A 69 -2.20 0.21 2.75
CA VAL A 69 -1.39 -0.24 1.60
C VAL A 69 0.00 -0.66 2.06
N LEU A 70 0.69 0.22 2.78
CA LEU A 70 2.09 -0.03 3.17
C LEU A 70 2.24 -1.28 4.02
N SER A 71 1.32 -1.51 4.94
CA SER A 71 1.41 -2.67 5.84
C SER A 71 1.15 -3.99 5.14
N HIS A 72 0.65 -3.98 3.90
CA HIS A 72 0.35 -5.19 3.13
C HIS A 72 1.23 -5.38 1.89
N LEU A 73 2.22 -4.51 1.67
CA LEU A 73 3.15 -4.69 0.55
C LEU A 73 3.95 -5.98 0.68
N ARG A 74 4.26 -6.37 1.90
CA ARG A 74 4.96 -7.63 2.18
C ARG A 74 4.15 -8.84 1.68
N LEU A 75 2.85 -8.78 1.82
CA LEU A 75 1.96 -9.82 1.32
C LEU A 75 2.05 -9.93 -0.21
N VAL A 76 2.07 -8.80 -0.90
CA VAL A 76 2.18 -8.78 -2.36
C VAL A 76 3.49 -9.43 -2.81
N VAL A 77 4.60 -9.12 -2.16
CA VAL A 77 5.88 -9.74 -2.47
C VAL A 77 5.80 -11.24 -2.28
N SER A 78 5.21 -11.69 -1.18
CA SER A 78 5.05 -13.11 -0.87
C SER A 78 4.22 -13.82 -1.94
N VAL A 79 3.11 -13.23 -2.35
CA VAL A 79 2.25 -13.81 -3.39
C VAL A 79 2.97 -13.84 -4.73
N SER A 80 3.72 -12.78 -5.07
CA SER A 80 4.43 -12.71 -6.35
C SER A 80 5.41 -13.87 -6.52
N ARG A 81 6.01 -14.33 -5.43
CA ARG A 81 6.95 -15.45 -5.47
C ARG A 81 6.28 -16.75 -5.89
N GLN A 82 4.99 -16.90 -5.66
CA GLN A 82 4.24 -18.08 -6.06
C GLN A 82 4.05 -18.19 -7.57
N TYR A 83 4.22 -17.07 -8.27
CA TYR A 83 4.03 -16.99 -9.70
C TYR A 83 5.33 -16.85 -10.49
N LEU A 84 6.47 -16.98 -9.82
CA LEU A 84 7.76 -17.01 -10.51
C LEU A 84 7.83 -18.28 -11.36
N GLY A 85 8.43 -18.15 -12.55
CA GLY A 85 8.52 -19.25 -13.48
C GLY A 85 7.43 -19.28 -14.54
N TYR A 86 6.46 -18.37 -14.46
CA TYR A 86 5.41 -18.27 -15.47
C TYR A 86 5.72 -17.24 -16.56
N GLY A 87 6.96 -16.78 -16.61
CA GLY A 87 7.42 -15.93 -17.70
C GLY A 87 7.43 -14.45 -17.45
N LEU A 88 6.97 -14.01 -16.28
CA LEU A 88 6.97 -12.58 -15.93
C LEU A 88 8.03 -12.29 -14.86
N PRO A 89 8.74 -11.15 -14.97
CA PRO A 89 9.65 -10.71 -13.92
C PRO A 89 8.93 -10.46 -12.61
N GLN A 90 9.59 -10.71 -11.49
CA GLN A 90 8.97 -10.49 -10.17
C GLN A 90 8.52 -9.05 -9.98
N GLY A 91 9.28 -8.08 -10.48
CA GLY A 91 8.88 -6.68 -10.37
C GLY A 91 7.53 -6.39 -11.02
N ASP A 92 7.27 -6.99 -12.18
CA ASP A 92 5.99 -6.84 -12.86
C ASP A 92 4.87 -7.51 -12.09
N LEU A 93 5.13 -8.68 -11.52
CA LEU A 93 4.16 -9.37 -10.67
C LEU A 93 3.82 -8.55 -9.44
N ILE A 94 4.80 -7.91 -8.83
CA ILE A 94 4.58 -7.06 -7.67
C ILE A 94 3.71 -5.86 -8.05
N GLN A 95 3.97 -5.23 -9.19
CA GLN A 95 3.16 -4.09 -9.62
C GLN A 95 1.71 -4.49 -9.86
N GLU A 96 1.48 -5.62 -10.52
CA GLU A 96 0.13 -6.12 -10.72
C GLU A 96 -0.55 -6.45 -9.40
N GLY A 97 0.18 -7.09 -8.48
CA GLY A 97 -0.35 -7.39 -7.15
C GLY A 97 -0.68 -6.13 -6.36
N ASN A 98 0.14 -5.08 -6.49
CA ASN A 98 -0.12 -3.81 -5.83
C ASN A 98 -1.39 -3.16 -6.35
N VAL A 99 -1.69 -3.30 -7.63
CA VAL A 99 -2.96 -2.82 -8.19
C VAL A 99 -4.13 -3.54 -7.50
N GLY A 100 -4.03 -4.85 -7.36
CA GLY A 100 -5.05 -5.63 -6.66
C GLY A 100 -5.19 -5.21 -5.21
N LEU A 101 -4.07 -5.00 -4.53
CA LEU A 101 -4.08 -4.53 -3.14
C LEU A 101 -4.80 -3.18 -3.03
N MET A 102 -4.53 -2.27 -3.94
CA MET A 102 -5.17 -0.95 -3.93
C MET A 102 -6.68 -1.07 -4.10
N LYS A 103 -7.13 -1.95 -4.98
CA LYS A 103 -8.56 -2.22 -5.15
C LYS A 103 -9.17 -2.75 -3.87
N ALA A 104 -8.47 -3.65 -3.18
CA ALA A 104 -8.93 -4.21 -1.92
C ALA A 104 -9.07 -3.12 -0.85
N VAL A 105 -8.08 -2.24 -0.74
CA VAL A 105 -8.10 -1.16 0.24
C VAL A 105 -9.28 -0.23 0.00
N LYS A 106 -9.55 0.09 -1.25
CA LYS A 106 -10.67 0.98 -1.60
C LYS A 106 -12.03 0.39 -1.21
N ARG A 107 -12.14 -0.93 -1.19
CA ARG A 107 -13.41 -1.63 -0.94
C ARG A 107 -13.47 -2.29 0.43
N PHE A 108 -12.42 -2.11 1.22
CA PHE A 108 -12.35 -2.75 2.53
C PHE A 108 -13.43 -2.20 3.46
N ASP A 109 -14.20 -3.11 4.05
CA ASP A 109 -15.19 -2.78 5.07
C ASP A 109 -14.70 -3.34 6.41
N PRO A 110 -14.22 -2.49 7.31
CA PRO A 110 -13.69 -2.96 8.60
C PRO A 110 -14.75 -3.57 9.51
N ASP A 111 -16.03 -3.37 9.21
CA ASP A 111 -17.13 -3.87 10.03
C ASP A 111 -17.55 -5.29 9.67
N GLN A 112 -16.97 -5.89 8.63
CA GLN A 112 -17.32 -7.24 8.20
C GLN A 112 -16.65 -8.34 9.05
N GLY A 113 -15.77 -7.98 9.98
CA GLY A 113 -15.11 -8.96 10.81
C GLY A 113 -14.01 -9.76 10.11
N VAL A 114 -13.62 -9.37 8.92
CA VAL A 114 -12.57 -10.03 8.13
C VAL A 114 -11.36 -9.12 8.09
N ARG A 115 -10.17 -9.69 8.34
CA ARG A 115 -8.92 -8.95 8.23
C ARG A 115 -8.66 -8.59 6.77
N LEU A 116 -8.04 -7.44 6.56
CA LEU A 116 -7.70 -6.98 5.22
C LEU A 116 -6.83 -7.99 4.48
N VAL A 117 -5.93 -8.70 5.17
CA VAL A 117 -5.05 -9.67 4.54
C VAL A 117 -5.85 -10.75 3.79
N SER A 118 -6.92 -11.25 4.38
CA SER A 118 -7.75 -12.28 3.75
C SER A 118 -8.51 -11.72 2.55
N TYR A 119 -9.05 -10.52 2.69
CA TYR A 119 -9.79 -9.86 1.62
C TYR A 119 -8.87 -9.50 0.46
N ALA A 120 -7.69 -8.98 0.77
CA ALA A 120 -6.74 -8.52 -0.24
C ALA A 120 -6.21 -9.66 -1.10
N LEU A 121 -6.06 -10.86 -0.53
CA LEU A 121 -5.55 -12.01 -1.29
C LEU A 121 -6.35 -12.26 -2.57
N HIS A 122 -7.66 -12.15 -2.50
CA HIS A 122 -8.50 -12.34 -3.68
C HIS A 122 -8.19 -11.32 -4.77
N TRP A 123 -8.01 -10.07 -4.37
CA TRP A 123 -7.74 -8.99 -5.31
C TRP A 123 -6.33 -9.06 -5.89
N ILE A 124 -5.36 -9.42 -5.06
CA ILE A 124 -3.97 -9.55 -5.50
C ILE A 124 -3.85 -10.68 -6.51
N ARG A 125 -4.47 -11.82 -6.25
CA ARG A 125 -4.40 -12.98 -7.13
C ARG A 125 -5.19 -12.79 -8.42
N ALA A 126 -6.19 -11.94 -8.41
CA ALA A 126 -6.99 -11.66 -9.60
C ALA A 126 -6.25 -10.83 -10.64
N GLU A 127 -5.23 -10.07 -10.22
CA GLU A 127 -4.44 -9.28 -11.13
C GLU A 127 -3.19 -10.04 -11.54
#